data_b5620801418f54cbed3c853bee92052a
#
_entry.id   b5620801418f54cbed3c853bee92052a
#
_cell.length_a   1.000
_cell.length_b   1.000
_cell.length_c   1.000
_cell.angle_alpha   90.00
_cell.angle_beta   90.00
_cell.angle_gamma   90.00
#
_symmetry.space_group_name_H-M   'P 1'
#
loop_
_entity.id
_entity.type
_entity.pdbx_description
1 polymer ?
#
loop_
_entity_poly.entity_id
_entity_poly.type
_entity_poly.pdbx_seq_one_letter_code
_entity_poly.pdbx_strand_id
1 'polypeptide(L)'
;RATVVEALVDGGASELLEEGDRIRPASTGERNDLYARHASPLAVEAGGRALAAAGVDPAEVTHVVTASCTGFVSPGPDLALVRELGLDPGTARLHVGFMGCSAAFPALRTADAICRADPDAVVLVVCVELCTLHLTASDEPEQIVAMSLFADGAAAAVVAARPASGPVLALDGFLT
;
A
#
# COMPACT_ATOMS: atom_id res chain seq x y z
N ARG A 1 -10.16 10.91 -8.65
CA ARG A 1 -9.47 9.65 -8.89
C ARG A 1 -7.97 9.88 -8.72
N ALA A 2 -7.31 9.08 -7.86
CA ALA A 2 -5.86 9.13 -7.69
C ALA A 2 -5.19 8.21 -8.70
N THR A 3 -4.05 8.63 -9.23
CA THR A 3 -3.25 7.85 -10.18
C THR A 3 -1.78 8.29 -10.13
N VAL A 4 -0.84 7.35 -10.24
CA VAL A 4 0.59 7.65 -10.49
C VAL A 4 0.86 7.91 -11.97
N VAL A 5 -0.09 7.61 -12.84
CA VAL A 5 -0.03 7.96 -14.26
C VAL A 5 -0.62 9.36 -14.41
N GLU A 6 0.16 10.38 -14.06
CA GLU A 6 -0.27 11.80 -14.04
C GLU A 6 -0.94 12.25 -15.33
N ALA A 7 -0.48 11.74 -16.46
CA ALA A 7 -1.07 12.02 -17.77
C ALA A 7 -2.56 11.64 -17.88
N LEU A 8 -3.06 10.70 -17.08
CA LEU A 8 -4.50 10.37 -17.06
C LEU A 8 -5.35 11.45 -16.38
N VAL A 9 -4.74 12.40 -15.67
CA VAL A 9 -5.41 13.49 -14.97
C VAL A 9 -5.13 14.82 -15.66
N ASP A 10 -3.88 15.10 -16.00
CA ASP A 10 -3.41 16.42 -16.41
C ASP A 10 -3.01 16.50 -17.90
N GLY A 11 -3.18 15.41 -18.67
CA GLY A 11 -2.82 15.37 -20.10
C GLY A 11 -1.30 15.42 -20.36
N GLY A 12 -0.48 15.07 -19.37
CA GLY A 12 0.96 15.01 -19.47
C GLY A 12 1.47 13.75 -20.20
N ALA A 13 2.78 13.66 -20.44
CA ALA A 13 3.40 12.46 -21.00
C ALA A 13 3.46 11.33 -19.95
N SER A 14 3.11 10.11 -20.35
CA SER A 14 3.23 8.92 -19.52
C SER A 14 3.88 7.79 -20.28
N GLU A 15 4.66 6.96 -19.60
CA GLU A 15 5.27 5.77 -20.19
C GLU A 15 4.25 4.72 -20.66
N LEU A 16 2.99 4.82 -20.20
CA LEU A 16 1.90 3.92 -20.57
C LEU A 16 0.93 4.51 -21.60
N LEU A 17 1.18 5.74 -22.09
CA LEU A 17 0.36 6.38 -23.11
C LEU A 17 1.15 6.65 -24.38
N GLU A 18 0.50 6.49 -25.52
CA GLU A 18 0.96 6.91 -26.84
C GLU A 18 0.37 8.28 -27.20
N GLU A 19 0.82 8.88 -28.31
CA GLU A 19 0.22 10.10 -28.84
C GLU A 19 -1.30 9.93 -29.03
N GLY A 20 -2.08 10.91 -28.55
CA GLY A 20 -3.54 10.90 -28.60
C GLY A 20 -4.20 10.11 -27.47
N ASP A 21 -3.55 10.04 -26.31
CA ASP A 21 -4.08 9.43 -25.06
C ASP A 21 -4.47 7.94 -25.19
N ARG A 22 -3.83 7.23 -26.12
CA ARG A 22 -4.03 5.80 -26.29
C ARG A 22 -3.18 5.02 -25.29
N ILE A 23 -3.80 4.05 -24.62
CA ILE A 23 -3.08 3.15 -23.72
C ILE A 23 -2.15 2.26 -24.54
N ARG A 24 -0.85 2.34 -24.29
CA ARG A 24 0.17 1.51 -24.93
C ARG A 24 0.16 0.11 -24.32
N PRO A 25 0.25 -0.95 -25.14
CA PRO A 25 0.53 -2.28 -24.63
C PRO A 25 1.87 -2.26 -23.88
N ALA A 26 1.86 -2.57 -22.60
CA ALA A 26 3.05 -2.70 -21.79
C ALA A 26 3.20 -4.13 -21.26
N SER A 27 4.42 -4.63 -21.25
CA SER A 27 4.74 -5.93 -20.68
C SER A 27 4.56 -5.93 -19.16
N THR A 28 4.46 -7.10 -18.56
CA THR A 28 4.45 -7.24 -17.09
C THR A 28 5.71 -6.66 -16.46
N GLY A 29 6.87 -6.82 -17.10
CA GLY A 29 8.14 -6.25 -16.64
C GLY A 29 8.09 -4.73 -16.57
N GLU A 30 7.68 -4.06 -17.66
CA GLU A 30 7.56 -2.60 -17.69
C GLU A 30 6.59 -2.06 -16.63
N ARG A 31 5.44 -2.71 -16.44
CA ARG A 31 4.47 -2.35 -15.39
C ARG A 31 5.07 -2.52 -14.00
N ASN A 32 5.84 -3.59 -13.81
CA ASN A 32 6.50 -3.86 -12.54
C ASN A 32 7.66 -2.90 -12.24
N ASP A 33 8.38 -2.41 -13.25
CA ASP A 33 9.39 -1.38 -13.10
C ASP A 33 8.76 -0.04 -12.65
N LEU A 34 7.58 0.29 -13.16
CA LEU A 34 6.78 1.43 -12.70
C LEU A 34 6.33 1.23 -11.26
N TYR A 35 5.83 0.04 -10.92
CA TYR A 35 5.46 -0.29 -9.54
C TYR A 35 6.65 -0.09 -8.59
N ALA A 36 7.82 -0.60 -8.93
CA ALA A 36 9.02 -0.46 -8.11
C ALA A 36 9.40 1.00 -7.83
N ARG A 37 9.16 1.89 -8.80
CA ARG A 37 9.44 3.33 -8.65
C ARG A 37 8.42 4.09 -7.81
N HIS A 38 7.14 3.72 -7.89
CA HIS A 38 6.05 4.52 -7.35
C HIS A 38 5.41 3.95 -6.08
N ALA A 39 5.45 2.64 -5.85
CA ALA A 39 4.79 2.03 -4.68
C ALA A 39 5.45 2.42 -3.36
N SER A 40 6.79 2.41 -3.29
CA SER A 40 7.50 2.72 -2.05
C SER A 40 7.30 4.16 -1.58
N PRO A 41 7.45 5.22 -2.41
CA PRO A 41 7.18 6.59 -1.99
C PRO A 41 5.75 6.78 -1.47
N LEU A 42 4.76 6.21 -2.14
CA LEU A 42 3.37 6.31 -1.74
C LEU A 42 3.09 5.59 -0.42
N ALA A 43 3.68 4.40 -0.22
CA ALA A 43 3.59 3.66 1.03
C ALA A 43 4.23 4.43 2.20
N VAL A 44 5.41 5.05 1.98
CA VAL A 44 6.12 5.85 2.97
C VAL A 44 5.30 7.08 3.38
N GLU A 45 4.70 7.78 2.41
CA GLU A 45 3.82 8.91 2.71
C GLU A 45 2.63 8.47 3.58
N ALA A 46 1.94 7.39 3.21
CA ALA A 46 0.80 6.87 3.97
C ALA A 46 1.24 6.45 5.40
N GLY A 47 2.35 5.72 5.52
CA GLY A 47 2.91 5.29 6.80
C GLY A 47 3.27 6.46 7.71
N GLY A 48 3.98 7.45 7.17
CA GLY A 48 4.35 8.65 7.93
C GLY A 48 3.13 9.44 8.43
N ARG A 49 2.10 9.57 7.61
CA ARG A 49 0.83 10.21 8.00
C ARG A 49 0.11 9.42 9.10
N ALA A 50 0.13 8.08 9.04
CA ALA A 50 -0.49 7.24 10.07
C ALA A 50 0.24 7.35 11.40
N LEU A 51 1.57 7.33 11.42
CA LEU A 51 2.38 7.55 12.64
C LEU A 51 2.11 8.91 13.25
N ALA A 52 2.13 9.97 12.44
CA ALA A 52 1.85 11.33 12.88
C ALA A 52 0.43 11.46 13.47
N ALA A 53 -0.58 10.88 12.81
CA ALA A 53 -1.96 10.91 13.28
C ALA A 53 -2.15 10.12 14.58
N ALA A 54 -1.41 9.02 14.76
CA ALA A 54 -1.42 8.22 15.99
C ALA A 54 -0.58 8.81 17.12
N GLY A 55 0.26 9.82 16.86
CA GLY A 55 1.22 10.38 17.82
C GLY A 55 2.27 9.36 18.25
N VAL A 56 2.67 8.45 17.34
CA VAL A 56 3.64 7.38 17.59
C VAL A 56 4.99 7.79 17.00
N ASP A 57 6.04 7.71 17.82
CA ASP A 57 7.40 7.93 17.35
C ASP A 57 7.82 6.77 16.44
N PRO A 58 8.44 7.02 15.28
CA PRO A 58 8.98 5.96 14.42
C PRO A 58 9.86 4.93 15.16
N ALA A 59 10.61 5.35 16.17
CA ALA A 59 11.44 4.45 16.98
C ALA A 59 10.64 3.46 17.83
N GLU A 60 9.35 3.69 18.05
CA GLU A 60 8.48 2.77 18.80
C GLU A 60 7.93 1.63 17.92
N VAL A 61 8.04 1.72 16.58
CA VAL A 61 7.50 0.72 15.67
C VAL A 61 8.33 -0.55 15.73
N THR A 62 7.71 -1.63 16.18
CA THR A 62 8.36 -2.95 16.30
C THR A 62 8.15 -3.83 15.08
N HIS A 63 7.05 -3.64 14.36
CA HIS A 63 6.67 -4.44 13.20
C HIS A 63 6.11 -3.58 12.08
N VAL A 64 6.43 -3.95 10.85
CA VAL A 64 5.83 -3.43 9.62
C VAL A 64 5.12 -4.56 8.89
N VAL A 65 3.84 -4.40 8.61
CA VAL A 65 3.05 -5.33 7.78
C VAL A 65 2.57 -4.57 6.55
N THR A 66 3.08 -4.94 5.39
CA THR A 66 2.65 -4.35 4.12
C THR A 66 1.76 -5.28 3.33
N ALA A 67 0.85 -4.73 2.52
CA ALA A 67 0.01 -5.49 1.61
C ALA A 67 -0.04 -4.81 0.23
N SER A 68 0.12 -5.62 -0.83
CA SER A 68 -0.05 -5.19 -2.22
C SER A 68 -0.23 -6.37 -3.16
N CYS A 69 -0.98 -6.18 -4.24
CA CYS A 69 -1.15 -7.19 -5.31
C CYS A 69 -0.99 -6.63 -6.73
N THR A 70 -0.71 -5.34 -6.90
CA THR A 70 -0.58 -4.68 -8.21
C THR A 70 0.83 -4.68 -8.77
N GLY A 71 1.79 -5.21 -8.04
CA GLY A 71 3.17 -5.40 -8.46
C GLY A 71 3.99 -6.08 -7.37
N PHE A 72 5.27 -6.33 -7.66
CA PHE A 72 6.20 -6.90 -6.70
C PHE A 72 7.60 -6.35 -6.94
N VAL A 73 8.33 -6.17 -5.86
CA VAL A 73 9.72 -5.72 -5.88
C VAL A 73 10.45 -6.26 -4.66
N SER A 74 11.71 -6.59 -4.83
CA SER A 74 12.55 -7.04 -3.71
C SER A 74 13.88 -6.26 -3.70
N PRO A 75 14.21 -5.56 -2.60
CA PRO A 75 13.41 -5.39 -1.37
C PRO A 75 12.12 -4.61 -1.63
N GLY A 76 11.07 -4.92 -0.85
CA GLY A 76 9.75 -4.34 -1.02
C GLY A 76 9.53 -2.98 -0.33
N PRO A 77 8.32 -2.42 -0.43
CA PRO A 77 7.92 -1.20 0.28
C PRO A 77 8.14 -1.27 1.80
N ASP A 78 8.10 -2.47 2.37
CA ASP A 78 8.39 -2.73 3.77
C ASP A 78 9.79 -2.25 4.19
N LEU A 79 10.82 -2.47 3.36
CA LEU A 79 12.16 -1.97 3.64
C LEU A 79 12.27 -0.46 3.43
N ALA A 80 11.57 0.11 2.45
CA ALA A 80 11.51 1.55 2.25
C ALA A 80 10.91 2.26 3.49
N LEU A 81 9.83 1.72 4.05
CA LEU A 81 9.23 2.22 5.30
C LEU A 81 10.26 2.27 6.44
N VAL A 82 11.00 1.20 6.65
CA VAL A 82 12.04 1.17 7.71
C VAL A 82 13.09 2.26 7.49
N ARG A 83 13.59 2.41 6.27
CA ARG A 83 14.68 3.35 5.96
C ARG A 83 14.24 4.79 5.95
N GLU A 84 13.13 5.09 5.29
CA GLU A 84 12.74 6.47 5.00
C GLU A 84 11.94 7.10 6.14
N LEU A 85 11.24 6.29 6.95
CA LEU A 85 10.60 6.77 8.19
C LEU A 85 11.54 6.76 9.39
N GLY A 86 12.76 6.21 9.25
CA GLY A 86 13.73 6.14 10.36
C GLY A 86 13.33 5.17 11.47
N LEU A 87 12.67 4.04 11.11
CA LEU A 87 12.35 2.99 12.06
C LEU A 87 13.65 2.27 12.50
N ASP A 88 13.58 1.53 13.60
CA ASP A 88 14.71 0.70 14.03
C ASP A 88 15.09 -0.30 12.92
N PRO A 89 16.37 -0.44 12.57
CA PRO A 89 16.80 -1.42 11.57
C PRO A 89 16.43 -2.88 11.89
N GLY A 90 16.18 -3.19 13.16
CA GLY A 90 15.69 -4.49 13.64
C GLY A 90 14.18 -4.67 13.56
N THR A 91 13.41 -3.66 13.11
CA THR A 91 11.95 -3.76 12.93
C THR A 91 11.60 -4.99 12.11
N ALA A 92 10.74 -5.86 12.66
CA ALA A 92 10.28 -7.05 11.98
C ALA A 92 9.38 -6.67 10.79
N ARG A 93 9.54 -7.37 9.67
CA ARG A 93 8.82 -7.03 8.42
C ARG A 93 8.09 -8.24 7.86
N LEU A 94 6.85 -8.04 7.44
CA LEU A 94 6.03 -9.02 6.75
C LEU A 94 5.32 -8.38 5.56
N HIS A 95 5.33 -9.06 4.42
CA HIS A 95 4.57 -8.65 3.25
C HIS A 95 3.46 -9.64 2.93
N VAL A 96 2.23 -9.14 2.82
CA VAL A 96 1.04 -9.89 2.41
C VAL A 96 0.82 -9.62 0.92
N GLY A 97 1.34 -10.52 0.08
CA GLY A 97 1.24 -10.42 -1.38
C GLY A 97 0.10 -11.26 -1.95
N PHE A 98 -0.43 -10.85 -3.09
CA PHE A 98 -1.34 -11.62 -3.95
C PHE A 98 -2.63 -12.13 -3.27
N MET A 99 -3.13 -11.42 -2.26
CA MET A 99 -4.40 -11.72 -1.59
C MET A 99 -5.59 -10.96 -2.19
N GLY A 100 -5.36 -10.21 -3.26
CA GLY A 100 -6.38 -9.39 -3.92
C GLY A 100 -6.90 -8.26 -3.04
N CYS A 101 -8.08 -7.74 -3.36
CA CYS A 101 -8.68 -6.57 -2.70
C CYS A 101 -8.99 -6.78 -1.20
N SER A 102 -8.92 -8.02 -0.70
CA SER A 102 -9.11 -8.34 0.72
C SER A 102 -7.82 -8.31 1.54
N ALA A 103 -6.67 -8.00 0.95
CA ALA A 103 -5.35 -8.10 1.58
C ALA A 103 -5.21 -7.31 2.89
N ALA A 104 -5.97 -6.23 3.06
CA ALA A 104 -6.01 -5.46 4.30
C ALA A 104 -6.50 -6.29 5.50
N PHE A 105 -7.45 -7.21 5.31
CA PHE A 105 -7.97 -8.04 6.40
C PHE A 105 -6.92 -9.02 6.96
N PRO A 106 -6.23 -9.85 6.15
CA PRO A 106 -5.14 -10.67 6.68
C PRO A 106 -3.99 -9.84 7.25
N ALA A 107 -3.68 -8.65 6.70
CA ALA A 107 -2.68 -7.75 7.28
C ALA A 107 -3.09 -7.26 8.68
N LEU A 108 -4.33 -6.79 8.87
CA LEU A 108 -4.87 -6.38 10.16
C LEU A 108 -4.98 -7.55 11.14
N ARG A 109 -5.39 -8.74 10.67
CA ARG A 109 -5.43 -9.96 11.50
C ARG A 109 -4.04 -10.35 11.99
N THR A 110 -3.03 -10.20 11.15
CA THR A 110 -1.63 -10.44 11.53
C THR A 110 -1.19 -9.44 12.59
N ALA A 111 -1.49 -8.15 12.42
CA ALA A 111 -1.17 -7.13 13.39
C ALA A 111 -1.86 -7.38 14.75
N ASP A 112 -3.14 -7.75 14.76
CA ASP A 112 -3.88 -8.14 15.96
C ASP A 112 -3.23 -9.34 16.66
N ALA A 113 -2.86 -10.37 15.90
CA ALA A 113 -2.19 -11.55 16.45
C ALA A 113 -0.83 -11.21 17.08
N ILE A 114 -0.05 -10.33 16.44
CA ILE A 114 1.23 -9.82 17.00
C ILE A 114 0.98 -9.08 18.31
N CYS A 115 0.05 -8.13 18.35
CA CYS A 115 -0.27 -7.36 19.56
C CYS A 115 -0.85 -8.21 20.68
N ARG A 116 -1.55 -9.31 20.37
CA ARG A 116 -2.02 -10.26 21.39
C ARG A 116 -0.89 -11.11 21.96
N ALA A 117 0.12 -11.43 21.15
CA ALA A 117 1.30 -12.20 21.58
C ALA A 117 2.30 -11.34 22.33
N ASP A 118 2.42 -10.07 21.97
CA ASP A 118 3.32 -9.08 22.56
C ASP A 118 2.55 -7.77 22.80
N PRO A 119 2.13 -7.49 24.05
CA PRO A 119 1.39 -6.26 24.39
C PRO A 119 2.17 -4.96 24.17
N ASP A 120 3.51 -5.03 24.08
CA ASP A 120 4.37 -3.87 23.82
C ASP A 120 4.57 -3.64 22.32
N ALA A 121 4.09 -4.54 21.46
CA ALA A 121 4.21 -4.41 20.03
C ALA A 121 3.44 -3.18 19.50
N VAL A 122 4.10 -2.46 18.59
CA VAL A 122 3.52 -1.39 17.78
C VAL A 122 3.69 -1.78 16.31
N VAL A 123 2.58 -2.04 15.63
CA VAL A 123 2.56 -2.56 14.27
C VAL A 123 2.09 -1.47 13.31
N LEU A 124 2.94 -1.09 12.35
CA LEU A 124 2.56 -0.24 11.23
C LEU A 124 2.05 -1.12 10.08
N VAL A 125 0.76 -1.04 9.79
CA VAL A 125 0.13 -1.73 8.65
C VAL A 125 0.01 -0.75 7.49
N VAL A 126 0.51 -1.11 6.31
CA VAL A 126 0.45 -0.27 5.10
C VAL A 126 -0.02 -1.09 3.91
N CYS A 127 -1.11 -0.64 3.27
CA CYS A 127 -1.59 -1.19 2.00
C CYS A 127 -1.29 -0.19 0.89
N VAL A 128 -0.74 -0.66 -0.24
CA VAL A 128 -0.47 0.18 -1.41
C VAL A 128 -0.87 -0.55 -2.68
N GLU A 129 -1.67 0.12 -3.53
CA GLU A 129 -2.11 -0.44 -4.80
C GLU A 129 -1.98 0.59 -5.93
N LEU A 130 -1.40 0.17 -7.04
CA LEU A 130 -1.20 0.97 -8.25
C LEU A 130 -1.98 0.36 -9.42
N CYS A 131 -3.30 0.40 -9.31
CA CYS A 131 -4.22 -0.25 -10.27
C CYS A 131 -4.12 0.36 -11.67
N THR A 132 -3.77 1.65 -11.79
CA THR A 132 -3.67 2.32 -13.10
C THR A 132 -2.51 1.79 -13.95
N LEU A 133 -1.54 1.11 -13.35
CA LEU A 133 -0.48 0.42 -14.08
C LEU A 133 -1.00 -0.76 -14.92
N HIS A 134 -2.20 -1.26 -14.60
CA HIS A 134 -2.83 -2.40 -15.28
C HIS A 134 -3.92 -2.00 -16.27
N LEU A 135 -4.03 -0.71 -16.59
CA LEU A 135 -4.92 -0.24 -17.65
C LEU A 135 -4.56 -0.89 -18.99
N THR A 136 -5.58 -1.27 -19.74
CA THR A 136 -5.47 -1.84 -21.08
C THR A 136 -6.50 -1.19 -22.00
N ALA A 137 -6.17 -1.05 -23.28
CA ALA A 137 -7.18 -0.71 -24.29
C ALA A 137 -8.11 -1.90 -24.48
N SER A 138 -9.41 -1.71 -24.29
CA SER A 138 -10.41 -2.77 -24.47
C SER A 138 -11.77 -2.14 -24.79
N ASP A 139 -12.50 -2.82 -25.69
CA ASP A 139 -13.89 -2.50 -26.02
C ASP A 139 -14.89 -3.37 -25.23
N GLU A 140 -14.36 -4.30 -24.38
CA GLU A 140 -15.19 -5.17 -23.56
C GLU A 140 -15.82 -4.39 -22.39
N PRO A 141 -17.18 -4.37 -22.26
CA PRO A 141 -17.86 -3.56 -21.28
C PRO A 141 -17.42 -3.83 -19.83
N GLU A 142 -17.16 -5.07 -19.47
CA GLU A 142 -16.73 -5.44 -18.12
C GLU A 142 -15.34 -4.87 -17.79
N GLN A 143 -14.43 -4.88 -18.77
CA GLN A 143 -13.09 -4.29 -18.60
C GLN A 143 -13.16 -2.77 -18.50
N ILE A 144 -14.01 -2.12 -19.31
CA ILE A 144 -14.22 -0.68 -19.25
C ILE A 144 -14.75 -0.28 -17.86
N VAL A 145 -15.73 -1.02 -17.32
CA VAL A 145 -16.28 -0.79 -15.99
C VAL A 145 -15.18 -0.97 -14.92
N ALA A 146 -14.43 -2.07 -14.96
CA ALA A 146 -13.34 -2.32 -14.01
C ALA A 146 -12.31 -1.18 -14.04
N MET A 147 -11.83 -0.80 -15.23
CA MET A 147 -10.85 0.29 -15.39
C MET A 147 -11.37 1.65 -14.94
N SER A 148 -12.69 1.87 -14.98
CA SER A 148 -13.31 3.12 -14.51
C SER A 148 -13.44 3.19 -12.97
N LEU A 149 -13.46 2.04 -12.29
CA LEU A 149 -13.65 1.95 -10.84
C LEU A 149 -12.31 1.95 -10.08
N PHE A 150 -11.30 1.25 -10.59
CA PHE A 150 -10.02 1.14 -9.91
C PHE A 150 -9.17 2.41 -10.04
N ALA A 151 -8.41 2.69 -8.99
CA ALA A 151 -7.48 3.82 -8.91
C ALA A 151 -6.25 3.43 -8.08
N ASP A 152 -5.25 4.30 -8.06
CA ASP A 152 -4.08 4.12 -7.21
C ASP A 152 -4.34 4.69 -5.82
N GLY A 153 -3.66 4.13 -4.84
CA GLY A 153 -3.77 4.63 -3.48
C GLY A 153 -2.92 3.86 -2.50
N ALA A 154 -2.68 4.49 -1.35
CA ALA A 154 -2.14 3.84 -0.18
C ALA A 154 -2.92 4.26 1.06
N ALA A 155 -3.03 3.35 2.01
CA ALA A 155 -3.60 3.58 3.32
C ALA A 155 -2.75 2.91 4.38
N ALA A 156 -2.67 3.52 5.57
CA ALA A 156 -1.92 2.96 6.67
C ALA A 156 -2.66 3.12 8.00
N ALA A 157 -2.38 2.21 8.93
CA ALA A 157 -2.87 2.24 10.30
C ALA A 157 -1.78 1.80 11.26
N VAL A 158 -1.78 2.38 12.46
CA VAL A 158 -0.99 1.89 13.59
C VAL A 158 -1.89 1.00 14.45
N VAL A 159 -1.45 -0.22 14.73
CA VAL A 159 -2.13 -1.19 15.60
C VAL A 159 -1.27 -1.46 16.82
N ALA A 160 -1.85 -1.33 18.01
CA ALA A 160 -1.17 -1.59 19.29
C ALA A 160 -2.19 -2.03 20.34
N ALA A 161 -1.74 -2.78 21.34
CA ALA A 161 -2.59 -3.19 22.47
C ALA A 161 -2.75 -2.09 23.53
N ARG A 162 -1.86 -1.08 23.52
CA ARG A 162 -1.87 0.03 24.49
C ARG A 162 -3.00 1.02 24.20
N PRO A 163 -3.53 1.70 25.24
CA PRO A 163 -4.51 2.78 25.05
C PRO A 163 -3.93 3.91 24.20
N ALA A 164 -4.75 4.50 23.32
CA ALA A 164 -4.40 5.68 22.54
C ALA A 164 -5.02 6.94 23.17
N SER A 165 -4.41 8.10 22.89
CA SER A 165 -4.85 9.40 23.40
C SER A 165 -5.93 10.07 22.54
N GLY A 166 -6.35 9.47 21.43
CA GLY A 166 -7.30 10.02 20.46
C GLY A 166 -8.39 9.05 20.06
N PRO A 167 -9.20 9.40 19.04
CA PRO A 167 -10.21 8.50 18.47
C PRO A 167 -9.55 7.24 17.92
N VAL A 168 -10.03 6.07 18.33
CA VAL A 168 -9.51 4.77 17.90
C VAL A 168 -10.64 3.85 17.45
N LEU A 169 -10.31 2.88 16.61
CA LEU A 169 -11.15 1.76 16.28
C LEU A 169 -10.62 0.53 17.02
N ALA A 170 -11.48 -0.19 17.71
CA ALA A 170 -11.13 -1.47 18.32
C ALA A 170 -11.24 -2.59 17.28
N LEU A 171 -10.25 -3.50 17.28
CA LEU A 171 -10.32 -4.75 16.53
C LEU A 171 -10.85 -5.83 17.46
N ASP A 172 -12.19 -5.99 17.52
CA ASP A 172 -12.83 -6.92 18.45
C ASP A 172 -12.84 -8.37 17.95
N GLY A 173 -12.75 -8.57 16.63
CA GLY A 173 -12.69 -9.88 16.01
C GLY A 173 -12.73 -9.85 14.49
N PHE A 174 -12.48 -11.00 13.89
CA PHE A 174 -12.51 -11.19 12.44
C PHE A 174 -13.52 -12.30 12.10
N LEU A 175 -14.47 -11.98 11.23
CA LEU A 175 -15.36 -12.96 10.64
C LEU A 175 -14.68 -13.62 9.43
N THR A 176 -14.82 -14.92 9.28
CA THR A 176 -14.32 -15.73 8.16
C THR A 176 -15.45 -16.21 7.30
#